data_d1c33c4e400e7096c424f6c3625714f7
#
_entry.id   d1c33c4e400e7096c424f6c3625714f7
#
_cell.length_a   1.000
_cell.length_b   1.000
_cell.length_c   1.000
_cell.angle_alpha   90.00
_cell.angle_beta   90.00
_cell.angle_gamma   90.00
#
_symmetry.space_group_name_H-M   'P 1'
#
loop_
_entity.id
_entity.type
_entity.pdbx_description
1 polymer ?
#
loop_
_entity_poly.entity_id
_entity_poly.type
_entity_poly.pdbx_seq_one_letter_code
_entity_poly.pdbx_strand_id
1 'polypeptide(L)'
;QLSGIGPAAHLRGLGIDVVHDSPGVGQNMRDHWMAIVQYRLKSPISLNHEFSGLRLLAHVLQYLLFRKGLMSTSSHEICGFIKTRPELERPDAQIVFAPFSLAIGPETKFAFEPGHGIQIHGFQQRPESQGSIMIQSADPAVQPLIRPNYFSAELDRRTIIDTVRYIRRLVQSSALQEFVAEETTPGAAVQT
;
A
#
# COMPACT_ATOMS: atom_id res chain seq x y z
N GLN A 1 21.95 5.56 -12.66
CA GLN A 1 23.19 4.79 -12.74
C GLN A 1 23.57 4.53 -14.19
N LEU A 2 22.65 4.13 -15.06
CA LEU A 2 22.92 3.92 -16.50
C LEU A 2 23.50 5.13 -17.22
N SER A 3 23.26 6.35 -16.71
CA SER A 3 23.84 7.60 -17.24
C SER A 3 25.29 7.87 -16.77
N GLY A 4 25.93 6.92 -16.12
CA GLY A 4 27.28 7.10 -15.58
C GLY A 4 27.36 7.88 -14.25
N ILE A 5 26.20 8.07 -13.57
CA ILE A 5 26.15 8.76 -12.25
C ILE A 5 25.85 7.70 -11.17
N GLY A 6 26.77 7.52 -10.24
CA GLY A 6 26.64 6.50 -9.18
C GLY A 6 27.97 6.10 -8.58
N PRO A 7 27.99 5.04 -7.74
CA PRO A 7 29.24 4.54 -7.18
C PRO A 7 30.20 4.09 -8.26
N ALA A 8 31.34 4.77 -8.39
CA ALA A 8 32.27 4.58 -9.51
C ALA A 8 32.77 3.13 -9.67
N ALA A 9 33.07 2.45 -8.59
CA ALA A 9 33.53 1.06 -8.62
C ALA A 9 32.44 0.13 -9.20
N HIS A 10 31.17 0.34 -8.81
CA HIS A 10 30.04 -0.45 -9.29
C HIS A 10 29.79 -0.22 -10.79
N LEU A 11 29.77 1.04 -11.23
CA LEU A 11 29.58 1.41 -12.64
C LEU A 11 30.65 0.82 -13.55
N ARG A 12 31.93 0.96 -13.16
CA ARG A 12 33.06 0.36 -13.90
C ARG A 12 32.96 -1.16 -13.98
N GLY A 13 32.53 -1.80 -12.89
CA GLY A 13 32.32 -3.26 -12.86
C GLY A 13 31.25 -3.74 -13.86
N LEU A 14 30.34 -2.86 -14.26
CA LEU A 14 29.31 -3.13 -15.27
C LEU A 14 29.68 -2.60 -16.68
N GLY A 15 30.91 -2.08 -16.86
CA GLY A 15 31.36 -1.53 -18.14
C GLY A 15 30.72 -0.16 -18.49
N ILE A 16 30.25 0.58 -17.49
CA ILE A 16 29.66 1.91 -17.67
C ILE A 16 30.71 2.99 -17.36
N ASP A 17 30.89 3.93 -18.30
CA ASP A 17 31.75 5.09 -18.09
C ASP A 17 31.24 5.97 -16.95
N VAL A 18 32.14 6.35 -16.06
CA VAL A 18 31.79 7.18 -14.89
C VAL A 18 31.79 8.65 -15.30
N VAL A 19 30.61 9.24 -15.37
CA VAL A 19 30.42 10.68 -15.57
C VAL A 19 30.60 11.42 -14.24
N HIS A 20 30.05 10.86 -13.14
CA HIS A 20 30.17 11.45 -11.80
C HIS A 20 30.13 10.35 -10.74
N ASP A 21 31.15 10.35 -9.87
CA ASP A 21 31.17 9.44 -8.73
C ASP A 21 30.27 9.97 -7.62
N SER A 22 29.15 9.27 -7.41
CA SER A 22 28.14 9.60 -6.42
C SER A 22 27.75 8.36 -5.64
N PRO A 23 28.43 8.07 -4.50
CA PRO A 23 28.25 6.84 -3.74
C PRO A 23 26.83 6.61 -3.20
N GLY A 24 26.06 7.70 -3.02
CA GLY A 24 24.69 7.63 -2.51
C GLY A 24 23.63 7.23 -3.54
N VAL A 25 23.97 7.25 -4.82
CA VAL A 25 23.00 6.91 -5.89
C VAL A 25 22.68 5.42 -5.86
N GLY A 26 21.40 5.11 -5.71
CA GLY A 26 20.90 3.75 -5.52
C GLY A 26 20.95 3.25 -4.08
N GLN A 27 21.48 4.03 -3.15
CA GLN A 27 21.46 3.76 -1.71
C GLN A 27 20.38 4.58 -1.00
N ASN A 28 20.16 4.27 0.29
CA ASN A 28 19.23 5.03 1.16
C ASN A 28 17.77 5.03 0.64
N MET A 29 17.38 4.01 -0.13
CA MET A 29 15.99 3.83 -0.56
C MET A 29 15.09 3.77 0.67
N ARG A 30 14.02 4.57 0.66
CA ARG A 30 12.94 4.47 1.64
C ARG A 30 11.64 4.27 0.90
N ASP A 31 10.83 3.38 1.42
CA ASP A 31 9.56 3.01 0.80
C ASP A 31 8.49 2.74 1.85
N HIS A 32 7.23 2.94 1.49
CA HIS A 32 6.10 2.70 2.37
C HIS A 32 5.67 1.23 2.31
N TRP A 33 5.81 0.52 3.43
CA TRP A 33 5.12 -0.75 3.60
C TRP A 33 3.65 -0.50 3.90
N MET A 34 2.77 -1.22 3.22
CA MET A 34 1.33 -1.12 3.40
C MET A 34 0.80 -2.25 4.28
N ALA A 35 0.24 -1.91 5.43
CA ALA A 35 -0.60 -2.82 6.18
C ALA A 35 -2.03 -2.79 5.61
N ILE A 36 -2.62 -3.95 5.42
CA ILE A 36 -4.00 -4.09 4.96
C ILE A 36 -4.82 -4.72 6.08
N VAL A 37 -5.88 -4.03 6.50
CA VAL A 37 -6.87 -4.59 7.42
C VAL A 37 -8.20 -4.66 6.69
N GLN A 38 -8.74 -5.87 6.56
CA GLN A 38 -9.95 -6.15 5.80
C GLN A 38 -11.06 -6.61 6.71
N TYR A 39 -12.27 -6.14 6.40
CA TYR A 39 -13.45 -6.48 7.17
C TYR A 39 -14.59 -6.93 6.26
N ARG A 40 -15.29 -7.97 6.69
CA ARG A 40 -16.59 -8.38 6.13
C ARG A 40 -17.69 -7.50 6.69
N LEU A 41 -18.63 -7.12 5.84
CA LEU A 41 -19.77 -6.32 6.23
C LEU A 41 -21.01 -7.18 6.49
N LYS A 42 -21.87 -6.72 7.40
CA LYS A 42 -23.18 -7.35 7.70
C LYS A 42 -24.21 -7.11 6.59
N SER A 43 -24.04 -6.02 5.83
CA SER A 43 -25.00 -5.55 4.83
C SER A 43 -24.34 -5.36 3.46
N PRO A 44 -25.07 -5.45 2.34
CA PRO A 44 -24.53 -5.37 1.00
C PRO A 44 -24.30 -3.91 0.55
N ILE A 45 -23.49 -3.17 1.27
CA ILE A 45 -23.22 -1.74 1.04
C ILE A 45 -21.84 -1.44 0.42
N SER A 46 -21.01 -2.47 0.19
CA SER A 46 -19.70 -2.29 -0.46
C SER A 46 -19.78 -2.35 -1.98
N LEU A 47 -18.70 -1.97 -2.64
CA LEU A 47 -18.60 -1.96 -4.10
C LEU A 47 -18.13 -3.30 -4.70
N ASN A 48 -17.97 -4.37 -3.91
CA ASN A 48 -17.44 -5.65 -4.39
C ASN A 48 -18.15 -6.19 -5.65
N HIS A 49 -19.46 -6.05 -5.73
CA HIS A 49 -20.25 -6.57 -6.86
C HIS A 49 -20.42 -5.58 -8.02
N GLU A 50 -19.97 -4.33 -7.85
CA GLU A 50 -20.13 -3.30 -8.89
C GLU A 50 -19.11 -3.45 -10.04
N PHE A 51 -18.00 -4.16 -9.80
CA PHE A 51 -16.92 -4.34 -10.77
C PHE A 51 -17.01 -5.65 -11.56
N SER A 52 -18.21 -6.22 -11.73
CA SER A 52 -18.40 -7.46 -12.47
C SER A 52 -19.71 -7.48 -13.29
N GLY A 53 -19.75 -8.32 -14.32
CA GLY A 53 -20.95 -8.59 -15.11
C GLY A 53 -21.58 -7.34 -15.73
N LEU A 54 -22.93 -7.33 -15.76
CA LEU A 54 -23.72 -6.23 -16.36
C LEU A 54 -23.57 -4.90 -15.60
N ARG A 55 -23.27 -4.93 -14.30
CA ARG A 55 -23.03 -3.72 -13.51
C ARG A 55 -21.77 -3.00 -13.97
N LEU A 56 -20.67 -3.72 -14.16
CA LEU A 56 -19.45 -3.14 -14.71
C LEU A 56 -19.69 -2.53 -16.09
N LEU A 57 -20.43 -3.24 -16.97
CA LEU A 57 -20.77 -2.70 -18.29
C LEU A 57 -21.56 -1.40 -18.18
N ALA A 58 -22.54 -1.35 -17.28
CA ALA A 58 -23.33 -0.12 -17.05
C ALA A 58 -22.45 1.05 -16.57
N HIS A 59 -21.52 0.81 -15.63
CA HIS A 59 -20.56 1.83 -15.18
C HIS A 59 -19.63 2.31 -16.30
N VAL A 60 -19.14 1.38 -17.13
CA VAL A 60 -18.30 1.73 -18.29
C VAL A 60 -19.08 2.58 -19.29
N LEU A 61 -20.31 2.20 -19.64
CA LEU A 61 -21.17 2.97 -20.56
C LEU A 61 -21.51 4.34 -19.98
N GLN A 62 -21.83 4.43 -18.69
CA GLN A 62 -22.08 5.70 -18.00
C GLN A 62 -20.85 6.62 -18.11
N TYR A 63 -19.66 6.08 -17.88
CA TYR A 63 -18.43 6.87 -17.99
C TYR A 63 -18.15 7.31 -19.43
N LEU A 64 -18.31 6.42 -20.41
CA LEU A 64 -18.07 6.76 -21.81
C LEU A 64 -19.01 7.85 -22.32
N LEU A 65 -20.29 7.79 -21.95
CA LEU A 65 -21.31 8.72 -22.41
C LEU A 65 -21.31 10.04 -21.64
N PHE A 66 -21.09 9.99 -20.32
CA PHE A 66 -21.32 11.14 -19.45
C PHE A 66 -20.11 11.62 -18.66
N ARG A 67 -18.99 10.86 -18.70
CA ARG A 67 -17.76 11.13 -17.90
C ARG A 67 -18.06 11.24 -16.40
N LYS A 68 -19.00 10.43 -15.89
CA LYS A 68 -19.50 10.42 -14.51
C LYS A 68 -19.60 8.99 -14.00
N GLY A 69 -19.88 8.86 -12.68
CA GLY A 69 -20.13 7.60 -12.01
C GLY A 69 -18.86 6.94 -11.49
N LEU A 70 -18.97 5.69 -11.09
CA LEU A 70 -17.94 4.96 -10.35
C LEU A 70 -16.59 4.90 -11.07
N MET A 71 -16.59 4.82 -12.40
CA MET A 71 -15.37 4.79 -13.20
C MET A 71 -14.64 6.15 -13.30
N SER A 72 -15.22 7.22 -12.75
CA SER A 72 -14.61 8.56 -12.70
C SER A 72 -14.08 8.94 -11.32
N THR A 73 -14.23 8.07 -10.32
CA THR A 73 -13.78 8.30 -8.95
C THR A 73 -12.50 7.51 -8.64
N SER A 74 -11.80 7.93 -7.60
CA SER A 74 -10.68 7.16 -7.06
C SER A 74 -11.19 5.90 -6.36
N SER A 75 -10.39 4.83 -6.38
CA SER A 75 -10.65 3.62 -5.60
C SER A 75 -10.55 3.88 -4.08
N HIS A 76 -9.90 4.96 -3.67
CA HIS A 76 -9.66 5.35 -2.29
C HIS A 76 -10.09 6.82 -2.13
N GLU A 77 -11.31 7.03 -1.68
CA GLU A 77 -11.90 8.37 -1.60
C GLU A 77 -11.64 9.04 -0.25
N ILE A 78 -11.35 8.27 0.79
CA ILE A 78 -11.13 8.77 2.15
C ILE A 78 -9.70 8.46 2.57
N CYS A 79 -9.01 9.52 3.01
CA CYS A 79 -7.66 9.45 3.53
C CYS A 79 -7.57 10.22 4.85
N GLY A 80 -6.83 9.71 5.80
CA GLY A 80 -6.57 10.37 7.08
C GLY A 80 -5.10 10.27 7.47
N PHE A 81 -4.56 11.35 8.05
CA PHE A 81 -3.25 11.35 8.69
C PHE A 81 -3.45 11.24 10.19
N ILE A 82 -2.85 10.25 10.80
CA ILE A 82 -3.06 9.88 12.20
C ILE A 82 -1.75 9.92 12.99
N LYS A 83 -1.89 10.14 14.29
CA LYS A 83 -0.83 9.86 15.25
C LYS A 83 -1.08 8.46 15.80
N THR A 84 -0.14 7.54 15.60
CA THR A 84 -0.27 6.18 16.14
C THR A 84 -0.13 6.18 17.68
N ARG A 85 0.56 7.17 18.21
CA ARG A 85 0.80 7.39 19.64
C ARG A 85 0.47 8.84 20.03
N PRO A 86 -0.15 9.07 21.20
CA PRO A 86 -0.62 10.41 21.59
C PRO A 86 0.50 11.44 21.81
N GLU A 87 1.67 10.99 22.22
CA GLU A 87 2.83 11.85 22.51
C GLU A 87 3.51 12.45 21.26
N LEU A 88 3.18 11.98 20.07
CA LEU A 88 3.78 12.50 18.84
C LEU A 88 3.30 13.92 18.56
N GLU A 89 4.18 14.79 18.14
CA GLU A 89 3.85 16.17 17.79
C GLU A 89 3.03 16.26 16.50
N ARG A 90 3.33 15.37 15.53
CA ARG A 90 2.69 15.34 14.19
C ARG A 90 2.27 13.92 13.81
N PRO A 91 1.33 13.78 12.86
CA PRO A 91 0.96 12.48 12.32
C PRO A 91 2.18 11.70 11.79
N ASP A 92 2.22 10.42 12.09
CA ASP A 92 3.30 9.50 11.69
C ASP A 92 2.81 8.39 10.76
N ALA A 93 1.51 8.24 10.61
CA ALA A 93 0.91 7.28 9.70
C ALA A 93 -0.23 7.90 8.87
N GLN A 94 -0.45 7.33 7.70
CA GLN A 94 -1.59 7.60 6.83
C GLN A 94 -2.47 6.37 6.80
N ILE A 95 -3.78 6.56 6.85
CA ILE A 95 -4.76 5.53 6.58
C ILE A 95 -5.59 5.92 5.35
N VAL A 96 -5.94 4.91 4.55
CA VAL A 96 -6.73 5.08 3.33
C VAL A 96 -7.82 4.02 3.31
N PHE A 97 -9.04 4.44 3.01
CA PHE A 97 -10.22 3.59 3.00
C PHE A 97 -10.60 3.18 1.57
N ALA A 98 -10.85 1.89 1.37
CA ALA A 98 -11.40 1.34 0.14
C ALA A 98 -12.77 0.69 0.43
N PRO A 99 -13.84 1.10 -0.29
CA PRO A 99 -15.20 0.57 -0.07
C PRO A 99 -15.41 -0.80 -0.72
N PHE A 100 -14.38 -1.63 -0.77
CA PHE A 100 -14.39 -3.01 -1.26
C PHE A 100 -13.33 -3.84 -0.55
N SER A 101 -13.42 -5.16 -0.68
CA SER A 101 -12.40 -6.12 -0.22
C SER A 101 -11.87 -6.98 -1.36
N LEU A 102 -10.60 -7.38 -1.26
CA LEU A 102 -9.92 -8.19 -2.26
C LEU A 102 -9.61 -9.58 -1.72
N ALA A 103 -9.66 -10.57 -2.59
CA ALA A 103 -9.16 -11.89 -2.29
C ALA A 103 -7.63 -11.82 -2.15
N ILE A 104 -7.10 -12.08 -0.94
CA ILE A 104 -5.67 -12.03 -0.63
C ILE A 104 -5.17 -13.45 -0.44
N GLY A 105 -4.17 -13.84 -1.23
CA GLY A 105 -3.53 -15.15 -1.11
C GLY A 105 -2.32 -15.27 -2.05
N PRO A 106 -1.41 -16.21 -1.80
CA PRO A 106 -0.15 -16.32 -2.54
C PRO A 106 -0.33 -16.64 -4.03
N GLU A 107 -1.44 -17.26 -4.41
CA GLU A 107 -1.78 -17.60 -5.79
C GLU A 107 -2.96 -16.78 -6.34
N THR A 108 -3.44 -15.81 -5.57
CA THR A 108 -4.64 -15.06 -5.95
C THR A 108 -4.30 -14.02 -7.00
N LYS A 109 -4.87 -14.16 -8.19
CA LYS A 109 -4.94 -13.04 -9.13
C LYS A 109 -5.79 -11.94 -8.50
N PHE A 110 -5.54 -10.69 -8.90
CA PHE A 110 -6.37 -9.56 -8.46
C PHE A 110 -7.85 -9.88 -8.68
N ALA A 111 -8.60 -10.05 -7.60
CA ALA A 111 -10.02 -10.35 -7.62
C ALA A 111 -10.71 -9.74 -6.39
N PHE A 112 -11.95 -9.30 -6.56
CA PHE A 112 -12.78 -8.90 -5.44
C PHE A 112 -13.26 -10.13 -4.67
N GLU A 113 -13.38 -10.03 -3.34
CA GLU A 113 -14.02 -11.08 -2.56
C GLU A 113 -15.49 -11.27 -3.00
N PRO A 114 -16.02 -12.51 -2.94
CA PRO A 114 -17.43 -12.77 -3.27
C PRO A 114 -18.43 -12.10 -2.32
N GLY A 115 -18.01 -11.83 -1.09
CA GLY A 115 -18.81 -11.15 -0.07
C GLY A 115 -18.65 -9.64 -0.11
N HIS A 116 -19.50 -8.93 0.63
CA HIS A 116 -19.33 -7.49 0.85
C HIS A 116 -18.28 -7.23 1.92
N GLY A 117 -17.32 -6.37 1.63
CA GLY A 117 -16.24 -6.03 2.53
C GLY A 117 -15.65 -4.66 2.25
N ILE A 118 -14.77 -4.24 3.15
CA ILE A 118 -14.00 -3.00 3.06
C ILE A 118 -12.54 -3.28 3.41
N GLN A 119 -11.66 -2.43 2.91
CA GLN A 119 -10.25 -2.41 3.29
C GLN A 119 -9.87 -1.06 3.89
N ILE A 120 -9.04 -1.09 4.91
CA ILE A 120 -8.35 0.09 5.41
C ILE A 120 -6.86 -0.19 5.31
N HIS A 121 -6.17 0.62 4.53
CA HIS A 121 -4.73 0.52 4.36
C HIS A 121 -4.03 1.48 5.30
N GLY A 122 -2.91 1.07 5.87
CA GLY A 122 -2.10 1.89 6.74
C GLY A 122 -0.65 1.96 6.28
N PHE A 123 -0.08 3.17 6.28
CA PHE A 123 1.30 3.44 5.84
C PHE A 123 2.01 4.29 6.89
N GLN A 124 3.25 3.92 7.22
CA GLN A 124 4.11 4.82 7.96
C GLN A 124 4.58 5.95 7.05
N GLN A 125 4.51 7.21 7.52
CA GLN A 125 4.84 8.37 6.69
C GLN A 125 6.33 8.60 6.48
N ARG A 126 7.14 8.22 7.45
CA ARG A 126 8.60 8.49 7.45
C ARG A 126 9.34 7.26 7.95
N PRO A 127 9.51 6.21 7.10
CA PRO A 127 10.29 5.04 7.48
C PRO A 127 11.75 5.40 7.76
N GLU A 128 12.34 4.76 8.76
CA GLU A 128 13.76 4.85 9.05
C GLU A 128 14.58 3.75 8.38
N SER A 129 13.94 2.60 8.11
CA SER A 129 14.56 1.51 7.36
C SER A 129 15.03 1.99 5.99
N GLN A 130 16.24 1.61 5.62
CA GLN A 130 16.86 2.00 4.36
C GLN A 130 17.30 0.79 3.58
N GLY A 131 17.01 0.82 2.30
CA GLY A 131 17.37 -0.19 1.33
C GLY A 131 18.22 0.35 0.19
N SER A 132 18.25 -0.40 -0.92
CA SER A 132 19.00 -0.01 -2.12
C SER A 132 18.31 -0.44 -3.40
N ILE A 133 18.58 0.28 -4.49
CA ILE A 133 18.19 -0.06 -5.86
C ILE A 133 19.43 0.06 -6.73
N MET A 134 19.99 -1.08 -7.12
CA MET A 134 21.25 -1.14 -7.86
C MET A 134 21.05 -1.83 -9.20
N ILE A 135 21.54 -1.22 -10.28
CA ILE A 135 21.57 -1.88 -11.60
C ILE A 135 22.50 -3.11 -11.54
N GLN A 136 22.17 -4.13 -12.31
CA GLN A 136 22.94 -5.38 -12.41
C GLN A 136 23.64 -5.53 -13.77
N SER A 137 23.34 -4.63 -14.70
CA SER A 137 23.84 -4.68 -16.07
C SER A 137 23.83 -3.26 -16.67
N ALA A 138 24.63 -3.04 -17.71
CA ALA A 138 24.52 -1.86 -18.57
C ALA A 138 23.30 -1.92 -19.52
N ASP A 139 22.70 -3.10 -19.71
CA ASP A 139 21.48 -3.28 -20.50
C ASP A 139 20.26 -2.76 -19.73
N PRO A 140 19.54 -1.74 -20.23
CA PRO A 140 18.36 -1.17 -19.58
C PRO A 140 17.17 -2.14 -19.49
N ALA A 141 17.16 -3.23 -20.24
CA ALA A 141 16.12 -4.26 -20.16
C ALA A 141 16.29 -5.17 -18.93
N VAL A 142 17.47 -5.21 -18.34
CA VAL A 142 17.73 -5.99 -17.10
C VAL A 142 17.21 -5.22 -15.89
N GLN A 143 16.27 -5.84 -15.16
CA GLN A 143 15.69 -5.23 -13.97
C GLN A 143 16.76 -4.95 -12.90
N PRO A 144 16.68 -3.82 -12.18
CA PRO A 144 17.60 -3.55 -11.08
C PRO A 144 17.37 -4.51 -9.90
N LEU A 145 18.40 -4.69 -9.11
CA LEU A 145 18.29 -5.39 -7.84
C LEU A 145 17.70 -4.42 -6.80
N ILE A 146 16.47 -4.69 -6.39
CA ILE A 146 15.76 -3.90 -5.39
C ILE A 146 15.81 -4.63 -4.05
N ARG A 147 16.38 -3.98 -3.05
CA ARG A 147 16.49 -4.48 -1.68
C ARG A 147 15.88 -3.47 -0.71
N PRO A 148 14.57 -3.54 -0.44
CA PRO A 148 13.87 -2.54 0.38
C PRO A 148 14.35 -2.52 1.82
N ASN A 149 14.74 -3.67 2.37
CA ASN A 149 15.17 -3.83 3.76
C ASN A 149 14.11 -3.35 4.77
N TYR A 150 12.83 -3.61 4.48
CA TYR A 150 11.71 -3.23 5.33
C TYR A 150 11.91 -3.72 6.77
N PHE A 151 11.41 -2.96 7.72
CA PHE A 151 11.39 -3.30 9.15
C PHE A 151 12.76 -3.55 9.78
N SER A 152 13.85 -3.10 9.16
CA SER A 152 15.17 -3.13 9.79
C SER A 152 15.28 -2.18 10.99
N ALA A 153 14.55 -1.06 10.97
CA ALA A 153 14.45 -0.13 12.09
C ALA A 153 13.29 -0.51 13.05
N GLU A 154 13.55 -0.38 14.35
CA GLU A 154 12.55 -0.69 15.40
C GLU A 154 11.34 0.24 15.32
N LEU A 155 11.57 1.52 15.03
CA LEU A 155 10.49 2.50 14.88
C LEU A 155 9.47 2.06 13.81
N ASP A 156 9.93 1.48 12.71
CA ASP A 156 9.06 1.07 11.60
C ASP A 156 8.20 -0.13 12.01
N ARG A 157 8.78 -1.11 12.70
CA ARG A 157 8.03 -2.26 13.26
C ARG A 157 6.96 -1.79 14.23
N ARG A 158 7.31 -0.92 15.16
CA ARG A 158 6.40 -0.36 16.15
C ARG A 158 5.28 0.43 15.49
N THR A 159 5.61 1.33 14.57
CA THR A 159 4.63 2.22 13.93
C THR A 159 3.60 1.42 13.12
N ILE A 160 4.02 0.38 12.39
CA ILE A 160 3.07 -0.41 11.60
C ILE A 160 2.11 -1.24 12.49
N ILE A 161 2.61 -1.79 13.60
CA ILE A 161 1.78 -2.48 14.59
C ILE A 161 0.76 -1.51 15.21
N ASP A 162 1.22 -0.34 15.64
CA ASP A 162 0.36 0.68 16.23
C ASP A 162 -0.67 1.21 15.21
N THR A 163 -0.32 1.27 13.93
CA THR A 163 -1.24 1.62 12.84
C THR A 163 -2.36 0.58 12.70
N VAL A 164 -2.05 -0.71 12.68
CA VAL A 164 -3.07 -1.78 12.65
C VAL A 164 -3.97 -1.70 13.87
N ARG A 165 -3.40 -1.49 15.06
CA ARG A 165 -4.18 -1.32 16.30
C ARG A 165 -5.09 -0.08 16.24
N TYR A 166 -4.61 1.01 15.63
CA TYR A 166 -5.42 2.20 15.43
C TYR A 166 -6.62 1.92 14.51
N ILE A 167 -6.40 1.25 13.38
CA ILE A 167 -7.46 0.86 12.43
C ILE A 167 -8.51 -0.01 13.15
N ARG A 168 -8.11 -0.97 13.96
CA ARG A 168 -9.02 -1.81 14.75
C ARG A 168 -9.89 -0.99 15.71
N ARG A 169 -9.27 -0.03 16.44
CA ARG A 169 -10.03 0.89 17.31
C ARG A 169 -11.00 1.76 16.52
N LEU A 170 -10.58 2.26 15.34
CA LEU A 170 -11.44 3.07 14.47
C LEU A 170 -12.69 2.29 14.05
N VAL A 171 -12.54 1.05 13.64
CA VAL A 171 -13.65 0.18 13.22
C VAL A 171 -14.57 -0.19 14.39
N GLN A 172 -14.04 -0.27 15.59
CA GLN A 172 -14.83 -0.50 16.82
C GLN A 172 -15.59 0.74 17.30
N SER A 173 -15.43 1.90 16.65
CA SER A 173 -16.21 3.09 17.00
C SER A 173 -17.70 2.87 16.73
N SER A 174 -18.57 3.62 17.44
CA SER A 174 -20.02 3.54 17.29
C SER A 174 -20.51 3.80 15.86
N ALA A 175 -19.74 4.57 15.07
CA ALA A 175 -20.07 4.89 13.69
C ALA A 175 -19.81 3.74 12.70
N LEU A 176 -18.90 2.80 13.00
CA LEU A 176 -18.51 1.74 12.07
C LEU A 176 -18.86 0.32 12.54
N GLN A 177 -18.87 0.07 13.85
CA GLN A 177 -19.07 -1.27 14.41
C GLN A 177 -20.42 -1.91 14.03
N GLU A 178 -21.45 -1.10 13.78
CA GLU A 178 -22.77 -1.62 13.39
C GLU A 178 -22.74 -2.26 11.98
N PHE A 179 -21.86 -1.80 11.10
CA PHE A 179 -21.73 -2.29 9.71
C PHE A 179 -20.79 -3.50 9.59
N VAL A 180 -19.85 -3.67 10.51
CA VAL A 180 -18.79 -4.68 10.44
C VAL A 180 -19.20 -5.97 11.11
N ALA A 181 -19.03 -7.09 10.41
CA ALA A 181 -19.26 -8.43 10.93
C ALA A 181 -18.01 -9.02 11.59
N GLU A 182 -16.91 -9.06 10.86
CA GLU A 182 -15.65 -9.65 11.30
C GLU A 182 -14.44 -9.07 10.57
N GLU A 183 -13.25 -9.17 11.16
CA GLU A 183 -11.97 -8.91 10.51
C GLU A 183 -11.54 -10.17 9.75
N THR A 184 -11.31 -10.04 8.43
CA THR A 184 -10.89 -11.15 7.57
C THR A 184 -9.37 -11.15 7.30
N THR A 185 -8.73 -9.98 7.30
CA THR A 185 -7.28 -9.82 7.08
C THR A 185 -6.73 -8.75 8.02
N PRO A 186 -5.64 -9.00 8.72
CA PRO A 186 -4.91 -10.28 8.87
C PRO A 186 -5.68 -11.32 9.67
N GLY A 187 -6.84 -10.96 10.23
CA GLY A 187 -7.68 -11.78 11.09
C GLY A 187 -7.41 -11.53 12.57
N ALA A 188 -8.46 -11.69 13.39
CA ALA A 188 -8.44 -11.36 14.83
C ALA A 188 -7.39 -12.15 15.64
N ALA A 189 -6.90 -13.28 15.13
CA ALA A 189 -5.87 -14.08 15.77
C ALA A 189 -4.46 -13.43 15.68
N VAL A 190 -4.22 -12.57 14.71
CA VAL A 190 -2.93 -11.88 14.52
C VAL A 190 -2.91 -10.62 15.37
N GLN A 191 -2.11 -10.60 16.44
CA GLN A 191 -2.07 -9.49 17.41
C GLN A 191 -0.75 -8.70 17.37
N THR A 192 0.30 -9.29 16.80
CA THR A 192 1.65 -8.68 16.68
C THR A 192 2.31 -9.06 15.38
#